data_f0238127d9d0ea57cc272a10449f5772
#
_entry.id   f0238127d9d0ea57cc272a10449f5772
#
_cell.length_a   1.000
_cell.length_b   1.000
_cell.length_c   1.000
_cell.angle_alpha   90.00
_cell.angle_beta   90.00
_cell.angle_gamma   90.00
#
_symmetry.space_group_name_H-M   'P 1'
#
loop_
_entity.id
_entity.type
_entity.pdbx_description
1 polymer ?
#
loop_
_entity_poly.entity_id
_entity_poly.type
_entity_poly.pdbx_seq_one_letter_code
_entity_poly.pdbx_strand_id
1 'polypeptide(L)'
;GGDLLKAIEGVESAQREGLNPVKINTVVHKGFTEDDQRNLEDFCHRNGLELRLIREMDLNKGTFSVVEGGTGGDCRNCNRLRLTSDGRLKPCLFSNMGFDIRKLGKEKAFALALDRKPRKGGINTTCTFYRMGG
;
A
#
# COMPACT_ATOMS: atom_id res chain seq x y z
N GLY A 1 -5.72 -4.01 19.35
CA GLY A 1 -4.31 -3.78 19.16
C GLY A 1 -3.56 -5.05 18.81
N GLY A 2 -2.43 -4.90 18.15
CA GLY A 2 -1.52 -6.00 17.87
C GLY A 2 -0.60 -6.31 19.06
N ASP A 3 0.16 -7.38 18.94
CA ASP A 3 1.20 -7.78 19.88
C ASP A 3 2.56 -7.37 19.29
N LEU A 4 3.21 -6.38 19.92
CA LEU A 4 4.47 -5.83 19.45
C LEU A 4 5.60 -6.88 19.48
N LEU A 5 5.65 -7.72 20.50
CA LEU A 5 6.70 -8.74 20.62
C LEU A 5 6.60 -9.76 19.47
N LYS A 6 5.39 -10.22 19.16
CA LYS A 6 5.17 -11.11 18.00
C LYS A 6 5.49 -10.45 16.66
N ALA A 7 5.27 -9.14 16.53
CA ALA A 7 5.65 -8.42 15.33
C ALA A 7 7.18 -8.37 15.17
N ILE A 8 7.91 -8.11 16.25
CA ILE A 8 9.39 -8.12 16.28
C ILE A 8 9.92 -9.53 15.97
N GLU A 9 9.40 -10.56 16.62
CA GLU A 9 9.76 -11.97 16.35
C GLU A 9 9.54 -12.34 14.87
N GLY A 10 8.45 -11.85 14.27
CA GLY A 10 8.16 -12.03 12.85
C GLY A 10 9.20 -11.36 11.94
N VAL A 11 9.62 -10.14 12.27
CA VAL A 11 10.68 -9.41 11.55
C VAL A 11 12.00 -10.17 11.62
N GLU A 12 12.41 -10.58 12.82
CA GLU A 12 13.65 -11.34 13.05
C GLU A 12 13.62 -12.69 12.30
N SER A 13 12.47 -13.36 12.31
CA SER A 13 12.31 -14.62 11.56
C SER A 13 12.46 -14.41 10.05
N ALA A 14 11.85 -13.35 9.51
CA ALA A 14 11.99 -13.01 8.10
C ALA A 14 13.45 -12.73 7.71
N GLN A 15 14.19 -12.01 8.56
CA GLN A 15 15.62 -11.73 8.32
C GLN A 15 16.47 -13.01 8.41
N ARG A 16 16.22 -13.91 9.37
CA ARG A 16 16.91 -15.20 9.49
C ARG A 16 16.71 -16.09 8.26
N GLU A 17 15.51 -16.04 7.65
CA GLU A 17 15.21 -16.76 6.41
C GLU A 17 15.72 -16.05 5.14
N GLY A 18 16.50 -14.98 5.28
CA GLY A 18 17.11 -14.26 4.16
C GLY A 18 16.17 -13.33 3.40
N LEU A 19 15.01 -13.01 3.94
CA LEU A 19 14.07 -12.06 3.33
C LEU A 19 14.55 -10.61 3.58
N ASN A 20 15.44 -10.12 2.71
CA ASN A 20 16.01 -8.78 2.81
C ASN A 20 15.76 -7.97 1.52
N PRO A 21 15.48 -6.66 1.64
CA PRO A 21 15.27 -5.90 2.87
C PRO A 21 13.87 -6.12 3.45
N VAL A 22 13.76 -6.22 4.76
CA VAL A 22 12.47 -6.13 5.47
C VAL A 22 12.08 -4.67 5.62
N LYS A 23 10.81 -4.34 5.32
CA LYS A 23 10.33 -2.96 5.27
C LYS A 23 9.24 -2.73 6.31
N ILE A 24 9.42 -1.70 7.13
CA ILE A 24 8.45 -1.28 8.12
C ILE A 24 7.61 -0.14 7.54
N ASN A 25 6.33 -0.40 7.35
CA ASN A 25 5.38 0.63 6.90
C ASN A 25 4.70 1.25 8.12
N THR A 26 4.92 2.54 8.34
CA THR A 26 4.33 3.29 9.44
C THR A 26 3.35 4.33 8.92
N VAL A 27 2.13 4.32 9.44
CA VAL A 27 1.12 5.33 9.10
C VAL A 27 1.33 6.56 9.96
N VAL A 28 1.64 7.68 9.32
CA VAL A 28 1.76 9.00 9.95
C VAL A 28 0.37 9.63 10.03
N HIS A 29 -0.19 9.62 11.23
CA HIS A 29 -1.48 10.23 11.57
C HIS A 29 -1.28 11.54 12.37
N LYS A 30 -2.36 12.26 12.68
CA LYS A 30 -2.28 13.57 13.38
C LYS A 30 -1.58 13.56 14.74
N GLY A 31 -1.53 12.41 15.43
CA GLY A 31 -0.87 12.25 16.72
C GLY A 31 0.55 11.71 16.61
N PHE A 32 1.08 11.49 15.42
CA PHE A 32 2.43 11.01 15.21
C PHE A 32 3.42 12.18 15.37
N THR A 33 4.37 12.04 16.29
CA THR A 33 5.32 13.09 16.67
C THR A 33 6.68 12.92 15.99
N GLU A 34 7.52 13.96 16.06
CA GLU A 34 8.93 13.86 15.62
C GLU A 34 9.73 12.87 16.47
N ASP A 35 9.38 12.72 17.76
CA ASP A 35 10.01 11.73 18.63
C ASP A 35 9.64 10.31 18.23
N ASP A 36 8.38 10.07 17.84
CA ASP A 36 7.95 8.77 17.31
C ASP A 36 8.72 8.43 16.03
N GLN A 37 8.90 9.42 15.15
CA GLN A 37 9.67 9.23 13.92
C GLN A 37 11.11 8.88 14.23
N ARG A 38 11.80 9.65 15.08
CA ARG A 38 13.19 9.39 15.48
C ARG A 38 13.37 8.01 16.09
N ASN A 39 12.47 7.63 17.00
CA ASN A 39 12.52 6.30 17.64
C ASN A 39 12.38 5.17 16.63
N LEU A 40 11.51 5.33 15.62
CA LEU A 40 11.34 4.34 14.54
C LEU A 40 12.53 4.30 13.59
N GLU A 41 13.10 5.46 13.25
CA GLU A 41 14.32 5.55 12.43
C GLU A 41 15.48 4.84 13.11
N ASP A 42 15.69 5.11 14.40
CA ASP A 42 16.72 4.45 15.22
C ASP A 42 16.49 2.94 15.34
N PHE A 43 15.25 2.53 15.53
CA PHE A 43 14.89 1.10 15.59
C PHE A 43 15.19 0.43 14.23
N CYS A 44 14.76 1.00 13.15
CA CYS A 44 14.97 0.45 11.81
C CYS A 44 16.46 0.39 11.47
N HIS A 45 17.20 1.46 11.76
CA HIS A 45 18.65 1.53 11.51
C HIS A 45 19.41 0.45 12.30
N ARG A 46 19.13 0.31 13.60
CA ARG A 46 19.80 -0.70 14.45
C ARG A 46 19.50 -2.15 14.05
N ASN A 47 18.34 -2.39 13.42
CA ASN A 47 17.93 -3.73 13.04
C ASN A 47 18.05 -4.00 11.53
N GLY A 48 18.70 -3.12 10.76
CA GLY A 48 18.87 -3.31 9.31
C GLY A 48 17.56 -3.35 8.52
N LEU A 49 16.58 -2.54 8.92
CA LEU A 49 15.25 -2.47 8.32
C LEU A 49 15.10 -1.20 7.49
N GLU A 50 14.23 -1.23 6.47
CA GLU A 50 13.86 -0.04 5.72
C GLU A 50 12.57 0.57 6.29
N LEU A 51 12.63 1.84 6.74
CA LEU A 51 11.45 2.57 7.16
C LEU A 51 10.73 3.21 5.97
N ARG A 52 9.40 3.13 5.98
CA ARG A 52 8.52 3.83 5.05
C ARG A 52 7.45 4.59 5.82
N LEU A 53 7.42 5.90 5.64
CA LEU A 53 6.41 6.75 6.24
C LEU A 53 5.28 6.98 5.24
N ILE A 54 4.09 6.58 5.63
CA ILE A 54 2.87 6.65 4.82
C ILE A 54 1.92 7.63 5.51
N ARG A 55 1.72 8.80 4.94
CA ARG A 55 0.72 9.73 5.47
C ARG A 55 -0.67 9.13 5.36
N GLU A 56 -1.47 9.31 6.41
CA GLU A 56 -2.85 8.83 6.45
C GLU A 56 -3.61 9.31 5.20
N MET A 57 -4.27 8.36 4.52
CA MET A 57 -4.99 8.63 3.29
C MET A 57 -6.32 9.34 3.58
N ASP A 58 -6.65 10.38 2.82
CA ASP A 58 -7.99 10.93 2.81
C ASP A 58 -8.88 10.15 1.83
N LEU A 59 -9.62 9.20 2.36
CA LEU A 59 -10.49 8.32 1.56
C LEU A 59 -11.66 9.08 0.92
N ASN A 60 -12.09 10.20 1.52
CA ASN A 60 -13.18 11.01 1.00
C ASN A 60 -12.75 11.87 -0.19
N LYS A 61 -11.48 12.26 -0.22
CA LYS A 61 -10.92 13.05 -1.32
C LYS A 61 -10.19 12.20 -2.36
N GLY A 62 -9.96 10.91 -2.06
CA GLY A 62 -9.19 10.01 -2.93
C GLY A 62 -7.73 10.46 -3.08
N THR A 63 -7.18 11.12 -2.07
CA THR A 63 -5.81 11.64 -2.10
C THR A 63 -4.87 10.76 -1.29
N PHE A 64 -3.67 10.60 -1.82
CA PHE A 64 -2.60 9.83 -1.21
C PHE A 64 -1.28 10.56 -1.45
N SER A 65 -0.57 10.90 -0.39
CA SER A 65 0.73 11.55 -0.47
C SER A 65 1.81 10.57 -0.92
N VAL A 66 2.89 11.09 -1.49
CA VAL A 66 4.07 10.28 -1.82
C VAL A 66 4.62 9.65 -0.53
N VAL A 67 4.91 8.37 -0.60
CA VAL A 67 5.46 7.60 0.52
C VAL A 67 6.96 7.90 0.64
N GLU A 68 7.39 8.36 1.80
CA GLU A 68 8.80 8.52 2.10
C GLU A 68 9.48 7.15 2.24
N GLY A 69 10.59 6.95 1.55
CA GLY A 69 11.27 5.64 1.47
C GLY A 69 10.61 4.64 0.50
N GLY A 70 9.66 5.09 -0.33
CA GLY A 70 8.95 4.23 -1.27
C GLY A 70 8.48 4.93 -2.54
N THR A 71 7.79 4.20 -3.41
CA THR A 71 7.25 4.69 -4.70
C THR A 71 5.73 4.87 -4.71
N GLY A 72 5.07 4.76 -3.53
CA GLY A 72 3.62 4.94 -3.40
C GLY A 72 3.21 6.40 -3.45
N GLY A 73 1.96 6.69 -3.85
CA GLY A 73 1.38 8.03 -3.81
C GLY A 73 1.69 8.92 -5.03
N ASP A 74 2.70 8.61 -5.84
CA ASP A 74 2.95 9.30 -7.10
C ASP A 74 1.98 8.82 -8.18
N CYS A 75 0.83 9.50 -8.27
CA CYS A 75 -0.22 9.12 -9.23
C CYS A 75 0.21 9.30 -10.69
N ARG A 76 1.10 10.24 -11.00
CA ARG A 76 1.53 10.52 -12.39
C ARG A 76 2.34 9.38 -12.98
N ASN A 77 3.19 8.77 -12.16
CA ASN A 77 4.07 7.67 -12.54
C ASN A 77 3.56 6.31 -12.00
N CYS A 78 2.31 6.24 -11.54
CA CYS A 78 1.76 5.04 -10.96
C CYS A 78 1.54 3.94 -12.01
N ASN A 79 2.28 2.85 -11.92
CA ASN A 79 2.17 1.65 -12.76
C ASN A 79 1.42 0.50 -12.10
N ARG A 80 0.77 0.74 -10.93
CA ARG A 80 0.14 -0.32 -10.14
C ARG A 80 -1.26 -0.62 -10.64
N LEU A 81 -1.58 -1.91 -10.77
CA LEU A 81 -2.92 -2.45 -10.81
C LEU A 81 -3.19 -3.22 -9.53
N ARG A 82 -4.44 -3.45 -9.17
CA ARG A 82 -4.81 -4.20 -7.96
C ARG A 82 -5.81 -5.27 -8.28
N LEU A 83 -5.50 -6.49 -7.88
CA LEU A 83 -6.42 -7.62 -7.95
C LEU A 83 -7.14 -7.75 -6.61
N THR A 84 -8.47 -7.72 -6.65
CA THR A 84 -9.30 -7.96 -5.45
C THR A 84 -9.44 -9.45 -5.18
N SER A 85 -9.78 -9.80 -3.94
CA SER A 85 -9.98 -11.21 -3.52
C SER A 85 -11.11 -11.90 -4.30
N ASP A 86 -12.07 -11.15 -4.83
CA ASP A 86 -13.16 -11.65 -5.67
C ASP A 86 -12.82 -11.68 -7.18
N GLY A 87 -11.55 -11.45 -7.55
CA GLY A 87 -11.06 -11.61 -8.93
C GLY A 87 -11.30 -10.44 -9.85
N ARG A 88 -11.46 -9.22 -9.31
CA ARG A 88 -11.59 -8.00 -10.11
C ARG A 88 -10.28 -7.24 -10.20
N LEU A 89 -9.83 -6.94 -11.40
CA LEU A 89 -8.65 -6.12 -11.65
C LEU A 89 -9.04 -4.65 -11.67
N LYS A 90 -8.49 -3.87 -10.73
CA LYS A 90 -8.78 -2.43 -10.58
C LYS A 90 -7.62 -1.59 -11.13
N PRO A 91 -7.91 -0.54 -11.90
CA PRO A 91 -6.88 0.37 -12.43
C PRO A 91 -6.26 1.26 -11.37
N CYS A 92 -6.98 1.54 -10.29
CA CYS A 92 -6.55 2.41 -9.19
C CYS A 92 -7.23 2.00 -7.88
N LEU A 93 -6.55 2.21 -6.76
CA LEU A 93 -7.09 2.03 -5.42
C LEU A 93 -8.36 2.90 -5.21
N PHE A 94 -8.31 4.13 -5.68
CA PHE A 94 -9.39 5.12 -5.58
C PHE A 94 -10.32 5.11 -6.81
N SER A 95 -10.62 3.93 -7.36
CA SER A 95 -11.54 3.80 -8.51
C SER A 95 -12.66 2.84 -8.20
N ASN A 96 -13.87 3.19 -8.62
CA ASN A 96 -15.02 2.27 -8.58
C ASN A 96 -14.94 1.21 -9.68
N MET A 97 -14.17 1.45 -10.74
CA MET A 97 -13.99 0.50 -11.84
C MET A 97 -13.25 -0.75 -11.38
N GLY A 98 -13.66 -1.89 -11.95
CA GLY A 98 -12.99 -3.17 -11.75
C GLY A 98 -13.45 -4.16 -12.83
N PHE A 99 -12.50 -4.86 -13.42
CA PHE A 99 -12.69 -5.79 -14.53
C PHE A 99 -12.57 -7.22 -14.04
N ASP A 100 -13.64 -7.99 -14.15
CA ASP A 100 -13.69 -9.37 -13.69
C ASP A 100 -12.83 -10.26 -14.60
N ILE A 101 -11.74 -10.79 -14.05
CA ILE A 101 -10.79 -11.62 -14.82
C ILE A 101 -11.42 -12.94 -15.26
N ARG A 102 -12.32 -13.51 -14.46
CA ARG A 102 -12.97 -14.79 -14.77
C ARG A 102 -13.94 -14.66 -15.93
N LYS A 103 -14.62 -13.50 -16.05
CA LYS A 103 -15.59 -13.23 -17.12
C LYS A 103 -14.94 -12.75 -18.42
N LEU A 104 -13.89 -11.94 -18.29
CA LEU A 104 -13.26 -11.26 -19.44
C LEU A 104 -12.05 -12.01 -19.99
N GLY A 105 -11.47 -12.91 -19.19
CA GLY A 105 -10.12 -13.43 -19.43
C GLY A 105 -9.05 -12.43 -18.99
N LYS A 106 -7.83 -12.94 -18.74
CA LYS A 106 -6.73 -12.15 -18.18
C LYS A 106 -6.30 -11.03 -19.12
N GLU A 107 -6.08 -11.32 -20.40
CA GLU A 107 -5.57 -10.37 -21.40
C GLU A 107 -6.49 -9.16 -21.53
N LYS A 108 -7.79 -9.41 -21.71
CA LYS A 108 -8.80 -8.35 -21.87
C LYS A 108 -8.98 -7.54 -20.58
N ALA A 109 -8.97 -8.19 -19.42
CA ALA A 109 -9.09 -7.50 -18.14
C ALA A 109 -7.88 -6.57 -17.88
N PHE A 110 -6.65 -7.03 -18.20
CA PHE A 110 -5.45 -6.20 -18.09
C PHE A 110 -5.47 -5.04 -19.08
N ALA A 111 -5.79 -5.26 -20.34
CA ALA A 111 -5.88 -4.22 -21.35
C ALA A 111 -6.88 -3.11 -20.95
N LEU A 112 -8.07 -3.50 -20.47
CA LEU A 112 -9.08 -2.55 -19.99
C LEU A 112 -8.63 -1.82 -18.71
N ALA A 113 -7.98 -2.50 -17.79
CA ALA A 113 -7.50 -1.86 -16.56
C ALA A 113 -6.39 -0.84 -16.84
N LEU A 114 -5.52 -1.09 -17.81
CA LEU A 114 -4.49 -0.15 -18.25
C LEU A 114 -5.10 1.05 -19.00
N ASP A 115 -5.99 0.80 -19.96
CA ASP A 115 -6.69 1.83 -20.74
C ASP A 115 -7.48 2.80 -19.83
N ARG A 116 -8.14 2.25 -18.81
CA ARG A 116 -8.97 3.01 -17.86
C ARG A 116 -8.22 3.50 -16.63
N LYS A 117 -6.89 3.46 -16.64
CA LYS A 117 -6.09 3.93 -15.52
C LYS A 117 -6.18 5.45 -15.39
N PRO A 118 -6.68 5.98 -14.25
CA PRO A 118 -6.83 7.42 -14.08
C PRO A 118 -5.47 8.09 -13.83
N ARG A 119 -5.32 9.32 -14.28
CA ARG A 119 -4.11 10.15 -14.01
C ARG A 119 -3.97 10.56 -12.54
N LYS A 120 -5.08 10.57 -11.79
CA LYS A 120 -5.15 10.85 -10.35
C LYS A 120 -6.22 10.00 -9.69
N GLY A 121 -6.12 9.79 -8.38
CA GLY A 121 -7.16 9.10 -7.62
C GLY A 121 -8.50 9.83 -7.65
N GLY A 122 -9.58 9.05 -7.62
CA GLY A 122 -10.94 9.52 -7.42
C GLY A 122 -11.48 9.04 -6.08
N ILE A 123 -12.81 9.03 -5.93
CA ILE A 123 -13.46 8.49 -4.73
C ILE A 123 -13.90 7.05 -5.01
N ASN A 124 -13.51 6.13 -4.15
CA ASN A 124 -13.97 4.74 -4.21
C ASN A 124 -15.10 4.54 -3.19
N THR A 125 -16.32 4.39 -3.68
CA THR A 125 -17.53 4.18 -2.86
C THR A 125 -18.04 2.74 -2.91
N THR A 126 -17.51 1.89 -3.78
CA THR A 126 -18.04 0.54 -4.06
C THR A 126 -17.22 -0.59 -3.46
N CYS A 127 -16.02 -0.32 -3.01
CA CYS A 127 -15.11 -1.34 -2.52
C CYS A 127 -14.41 -0.88 -1.26
N THR A 128 -14.49 -1.69 -0.23
CA THR A 128 -13.74 -1.47 1.01
C THR A 128 -12.27 -1.82 0.79
N PHE A 129 -11.37 -0.98 1.28
CA PHE A 129 -9.92 -1.06 1.05
C PHE A 129 -9.33 -2.40 1.50
N TYR A 130 -9.87 -3.03 2.55
CA TYR A 130 -9.40 -4.34 3.04
C TYR A 130 -9.59 -5.48 2.03
N ARG A 131 -10.46 -5.34 1.02
CA ARG A 131 -10.62 -6.34 -0.06
C ARG A 131 -9.55 -6.23 -1.14
N MET A 132 -8.71 -5.22 -1.09
CA MET A 132 -7.73 -4.92 -2.13
C MET A 132 -6.29 -5.23 -1.74
N GLY A 133 -6.08 -5.91 -0.63
CA GLY A 133 -4.74 -6.30 -0.19
C GLY A 133 -3.81 -5.10 -0.01
N GLY A 134 -4.04 -4.28 0.97
CA GLY A 134 -3.19 -3.14 1.29
C GLY A 134 -3.36 -2.77 2.72
#